data_73245bc9797cb67fbcd17594012c08ef
#
_entry.id   73245bc9797cb67fbcd17594012c08ef
#
_cell.length_a   1.000
_cell.length_b   1.000
_cell.length_c   1.000
_cell.angle_alpha   90.00
_cell.angle_beta   90.00
_cell.angle_gamma   90.00
#
_symmetry.space_group_name_H-M   'P 1'
#
loop_
_entity.id
_entity.type
_entity.pdbx_description
1 polymer ?
#
loop_
_entity_poly.entity_id
_entity_poly.type
_entity_poly.pdbx_seq_one_letter_code
_entity_poly.pdbx_strand_id
1 'polypeptide(L)'
;QCTGNGHITRSIDMINELRKYVHVDVLTSGSHSEVKLPFDVKFKQKGLSYFFGKNGSIDVLRTIRDNNPLRFLQEIKEVPTHLYDMVISDFEPVTAWSAKRNWVYSVALSNQAALLDADVPKPNIISPISQLIINNFCPANKHYGLFYQKLNSKLYYPPVRDVIKKLKPTDGSHYVVYLPFYSTEKILKHLQTFENTQWLVFSKHATQSYSNGNVHVEPIDE
;
A
#
# COMPACT_ATOMS: atom_id res chain seq x y z
N GLN A 1 -4.69 -4.07 2.90
CA GLN A 1 -4.05 -3.13 3.83
C GLN A 1 -4.37 -1.69 3.44
N CYS A 2 -4.84 -0.86 4.38
CA CYS A 2 -5.24 0.54 4.17
C CYS A 2 -4.21 1.55 4.75
N THR A 3 -2.93 1.24 4.73
CA THR A 3 -1.87 2.17 5.17
C THR A 3 -1.47 3.19 4.10
N GLY A 4 -2.07 3.12 2.91
CA GLY A 4 -1.87 4.06 1.81
C GLY A 4 -2.75 3.70 0.61
N ASN A 5 -2.92 4.66 -0.30
CA ASN A 5 -3.82 4.55 -1.44
C ASN A 5 -3.43 3.45 -2.44
N GLY A 6 -2.13 3.13 -2.55
CA GLY A 6 -1.63 2.16 -3.52
C GLY A 6 -2.17 0.73 -3.34
N HIS A 7 -2.42 0.29 -2.09
CA HIS A 7 -3.03 -1.02 -1.84
C HIS A 7 -4.50 -1.04 -2.28
N ILE A 8 -5.23 0.01 -1.98
CA ILE A 8 -6.66 0.11 -2.31
C ILE A 8 -6.85 0.18 -3.82
N THR A 9 -6.15 1.10 -4.49
CA THR A 9 -6.32 1.33 -5.94
C THR A 9 -6.02 0.10 -6.77
N ARG A 10 -4.94 -0.63 -6.47
CA ARG A 10 -4.62 -1.87 -7.20
C ARG A 10 -5.57 -3.03 -6.89
N SER A 11 -6.15 -3.05 -5.69
CA SER A 11 -7.09 -4.10 -5.29
C SER A 11 -8.41 -4.04 -6.04
N ILE A 12 -8.84 -2.86 -6.53
CA ILE A 12 -10.13 -2.69 -7.20
C ILE A 12 -10.25 -3.63 -8.40
N ASP A 13 -9.35 -3.53 -9.37
CA ASP A 13 -9.41 -4.33 -10.58
C ASP A 13 -9.12 -5.81 -10.30
N MET A 14 -8.23 -6.10 -9.33
CA MET A 14 -7.94 -7.47 -8.91
C MET A 14 -9.18 -8.16 -8.32
N ILE A 15 -9.92 -7.47 -7.45
CA ILE A 15 -11.15 -8.00 -6.84
C ILE A 15 -12.23 -8.17 -7.91
N ASN A 16 -12.40 -7.19 -8.80
CA ASN A 16 -13.35 -7.28 -9.89
C ASN A 16 -13.05 -8.46 -10.83
N GLU A 17 -11.77 -8.72 -11.11
CA GLU A 17 -11.38 -9.86 -11.92
C GLU A 17 -11.64 -11.19 -11.22
N LEU A 18 -11.27 -11.31 -9.94
CA LEU A 18 -11.50 -12.52 -9.15
C LEU A 18 -13.00 -12.87 -9.02
N ARG A 19 -13.86 -11.88 -8.87
CA ARG A 19 -15.32 -12.06 -8.77
C ARG A 19 -15.97 -12.68 -9.99
N LYS A 20 -15.29 -12.70 -11.12
CA LYS A 20 -15.78 -13.41 -12.33
C LYS A 20 -15.70 -14.92 -12.18
N TYR A 21 -14.87 -15.44 -11.28
CA TYR A 21 -14.55 -16.84 -11.15
C TYR A 21 -14.95 -17.43 -9.79
N VAL A 22 -14.93 -16.62 -8.74
CA VAL A 22 -15.14 -17.07 -7.36
C VAL A 22 -15.93 -16.03 -6.55
N HIS A 23 -16.56 -16.46 -5.46
CA HIS A 23 -17.12 -15.55 -4.48
C HIS A 23 -15.99 -14.88 -3.69
N VAL A 24 -16.02 -13.56 -3.58
CA VAL A 24 -14.98 -12.77 -2.92
C VAL A 24 -15.58 -11.88 -1.85
N ASP A 25 -15.24 -12.16 -0.61
CA ASP A 25 -15.44 -11.24 0.51
C ASP A 25 -14.18 -10.40 0.75
N VAL A 26 -14.36 -9.15 1.11
CA VAL A 26 -13.27 -8.21 1.28
C VAL A 26 -13.10 -7.83 2.73
N LEU A 27 -11.85 -7.91 3.21
CA LEU A 27 -11.43 -7.34 4.47
C LEU A 27 -10.48 -6.17 4.23
N THR A 28 -10.65 -5.11 5.00
CA THR A 28 -9.71 -3.99 5.07
C THR A 28 -9.19 -3.83 6.50
N SER A 29 -7.89 -3.53 6.63
CA SER A 29 -7.31 -3.11 7.89
C SER A 29 -6.42 -1.88 7.72
N GLY A 30 -6.29 -1.07 8.76
CA GLY A 30 -5.60 0.22 8.74
C GLY A 30 -6.56 1.40 8.58
N SER A 31 -6.03 2.62 8.72
CA SER A 31 -6.85 3.85 8.85
C SER A 31 -6.38 5.04 8.01
N HIS A 32 -5.48 4.85 7.06
CA HIS A 32 -4.78 5.97 6.39
C HIS A 32 -4.96 6.01 4.87
N SER A 33 -6.01 5.36 4.33
CA SER A 33 -6.35 5.50 2.92
C SER A 33 -7.45 6.54 2.73
N GLU A 34 -7.26 7.47 1.81
CA GLU A 34 -8.28 8.43 1.36
C GLU A 34 -9.19 7.80 0.30
N VAL A 35 -8.68 6.84 -0.46
CA VAL A 35 -9.44 6.15 -1.51
C VAL A 35 -10.37 5.12 -0.90
N LYS A 36 -11.65 5.16 -1.29
CA LYS A 36 -12.67 4.18 -0.91
C LYS A 36 -12.77 3.07 -1.96
N LEU A 37 -13.04 1.85 -1.50
CA LEU A 37 -13.39 0.76 -2.40
C LEU A 37 -14.80 0.98 -2.96
N PRO A 38 -15.02 0.77 -4.27
CA PRO A 38 -16.34 0.95 -4.91
C PRO A 38 -17.29 -0.23 -4.67
N PHE A 39 -17.07 -1.03 -3.63
CA PHE A 39 -17.87 -2.20 -3.26
C PHE A 39 -17.83 -2.44 -1.75
N ASP A 40 -18.76 -3.27 -1.29
CA ASP A 40 -18.90 -3.56 0.13
C ASP A 40 -17.65 -4.24 0.72
N VAL A 41 -17.27 -3.78 1.90
CA VAL A 41 -16.22 -4.34 2.73
C VAL A 41 -16.88 -5.08 3.88
N LYS A 42 -16.78 -6.41 3.86
CA LYS A 42 -17.45 -7.28 4.85
C LYS A 42 -16.82 -7.18 6.24
N PHE A 43 -15.49 -7.06 6.29
CA PHE A 43 -14.77 -6.96 7.55
C PHE A 43 -13.88 -5.72 7.55
N LYS A 44 -13.96 -4.93 8.62
CA LYS A 44 -13.13 -3.74 8.83
C LYS A 44 -12.38 -3.90 10.15
N GLN A 45 -11.07 -3.99 10.09
CA GLN A 45 -10.19 -4.14 11.25
C GLN A 45 -9.22 -2.95 11.34
N LYS A 46 -8.70 -2.69 12.51
CA LYS A 46 -7.65 -1.68 12.69
C LYS A 46 -6.29 -2.22 12.28
N GLY A 47 -6.02 -3.50 12.52
CA GLY A 47 -4.78 -4.16 12.18
C GLY A 47 -3.55 -3.49 12.79
N LEU A 48 -2.43 -3.65 12.07
CA LEU A 48 -1.18 -2.96 12.37
C LEU A 48 -0.90 -1.93 11.27
N SER A 49 -0.45 -0.74 11.66
CA SER A 49 -0.13 0.35 10.75
C SER A 49 1.26 0.92 11.04
N TYR A 50 1.97 1.31 9.99
CA TYR A 50 3.19 2.10 10.13
C TYR A 50 2.84 3.57 10.08
N PHE A 51 3.40 4.33 11.02
CA PHE A 51 3.27 5.77 11.07
C PHE A 51 4.55 6.41 10.55
N PHE A 52 4.40 7.40 9.70
CA PHE A 52 5.53 8.10 9.09
C PHE A 52 5.69 9.49 9.72
N GLY A 53 6.92 9.86 10.00
CA GLY A 53 7.27 11.20 10.44
C GLY A 53 7.32 12.19 9.25
N LYS A 54 7.44 13.49 9.56
CA LYS A 54 7.49 14.57 8.55
C LYS A 54 8.63 14.45 7.53
N ASN A 55 9.59 13.57 7.78
CA ASN A 55 10.74 13.33 6.91
C ASN A 55 10.58 12.08 6.02
N GLY A 56 9.40 11.44 6.01
CA GLY A 56 9.16 10.21 5.27
C GLY A 56 9.75 8.94 5.89
N SER A 57 10.44 9.03 7.04
CA SER A 57 10.91 7.88 7.80
C SER A 57 9.81 7.32 8.73
N ILE A 58 9.92 6.04 9.10
CA ILE A 58 9.00 5.44 10.07
C ILE A 58 9.21 6.10 11.44
N ASP A 59 8.12 6.61 12.01
CA ASP A 59 8.07 7.05 13.41
C ASP A 59 7.87 5.83 14.30
N VAL A 60 8.99 5.31 14.81
CA VAL A 60 9.01 4.07 15.60
C VAL A 60 8.22 4.21 16.89
N LEU A 61 8.37 5.32 17.60
CA LEU A 61 7.67 5.56 18.89
C LEU A 61 6.16 5.61 18.69
N ARG A 62 5.71 6.35 17.68
CA ARG A 62 4.30 6.42 17.32
C ARG A 62 3.77 5.08 16.83
N THR A 63 4.54 4.36 16.02
CA THR A 63 4.17 3.03 15.53
C THR A 63 3.98 2.04 16.68
N ILE A 64 4.86 2.03 17.68
CA ILE A 64 4.73 1.16 18.85
C ILE A 64 3.53 1.58 19.72
N ARG A 65 3.37 2.87 19.98
CA ARG A 65 2.31 3.40 20.84
C ARG A 65 0.91 3.16 20.27
N ASP A 66 0.73 3.38 18.96
CA ASP A 66 -0.59 3.41 18.32
C ASP A 66 -1.02 2.01 17.82
N ASN A 67 -0.11 1.03 17.82
CA ASN A 67 -0.44 -0.38 17.60
C ASN A 67 -0.67 -1.10 18.95
N ASN A 68 -1.84 -1.72 19.09
CA ASN A 68 -2.20 -2.49 20.27
C ASN A 68 -2.10 -4.00 19.99
N PRO A 69 -1.10 -4.70 20.55
CA PRO A 69 -0.90 -6.12 20.29
C PRO A 69 -2.08 -7.01 20.75
N LEU A 70 -2.73 -6.66 21.85
CA LEU A 70 -3.87 -7.43 22.37
C LEU A 70 -5.06 -7.32 21.42
N ARG A 71 -5.35 -6.09 20.94
CA ARG A 71 -6.38 -5.88 19.92
C ARG A 71 -6.04 -6.64 18.63
N PHE A 72 -4.81 -6.59 18.17
CA PHE A 72 -4.40 -7.34 16.97
C PHE A 72 -4.62 -8.84 17.11
N LEU A 73 -4.28 -9.42 18.26
CA LEU A 73 -4.55 -10.83 18.55
C LEU A 73 -6.05 -11.14 18.61
N GLN A 74 -6.86 -10.22 19.10
CA GLN A 74 -8.31 -10.34 19.11
C GLN A 74 -8.87 -10.31 17.69
N GLU A 75 -8.47 -9.34 16.88
CA GLU A 75 -8.88 -9.21 15.46
C GLU A 75 -8.54 -10.49 14.66
N ILE A 76 -7.35 -11.09 14.87
CA ILE A 76 -6.96 -12.36 14.27
C ILE A 76 -7.94 -13.49 14.63
N LYS A 77 -8.47 -13.51 15.85
CA LYS A 77 -9.41 -14.54 16.32
C LYS A 77 -10.82 -14.31 15.79
N GLU A 78 -11.23 -13.06 15.63
CA GLU A 78 -12.57 -12.67 15.19
C GLU A 78 -12.79 -12.87 13.69
N VAL A 79 -11.74 -12.81 12.86
CA VAL A 79 -11.87 -13.01 11.43
C VAL A 79 -12.05 -14.50 11.12
N PRO A 80 -13.22 -14.93 10.59
CA PRO A 80 -13.56 -16.32 10.41
C PRO A 80 -12.96 -16.91 9.12
N THR A 81 -11.62 -16.87 8.99
CA THR A 81 -10.94 -17.37 7.78
C THR A 81 -11.20 -18.85 7.50
N HIS A 82 -11.56 -19.65 8.52
CA HIS A 82 -11.94 -21.06 8.38
C HIS A 82 -13.20 -21.29 7.53
N LEU A 83 -13.97 -20.24 7.22
CA LEU A 83 -15.14 -20.33 6.33
C LEU A 83 -14.78 -20.13 4.85
N TYR A 84 -13.50 -19.94 4.53
CA TYR A 84 -13.03 -19.66 3.18
C TYR A 84 -12.05 -20.73 2.71
N ASP A 85 -12.09 -21.05 1.42
CA ASP A 85 -11.20 -22.03 0.80
C ASP A 85 -9.77 -21.47 0.69
N MET A 86 -9.64 -20.14 0.54
CA MET A 86 -8.36 -19.47 0.37
C MET A 86 -8.41 -18.02 0.86
N VAL A 87 -7.27 -17.55 1.35
CA VAL A 87 -7.04 -16.14 1.68
C VAL A 87 -5.99 -15.56 0.75
N ILE A 88 -6.29 -14.44 0.09
CA ILE A 88 -5.32 -13.63 -0.65
C ILE A 88 -5.06 -12.36 0.14
N SER A 89 -3.80 -12.10 0.48
CA SER A 89 -3.41 -10.95 1.30
C SER A 89 -2.49 -10.01 0.54
N ASP A 90 -2.89 -8.73 0.45
CA ASP A 90 -2.04 -7.65 -0.02
C ASP A 90 -1.38 -6.95 1.19
N PHE A 91 -0.37 -7.61 1.75
CA PHE A 91 0.39 -7.19 2.92
C PHE A 91 -0.50 -6.82 4.12
N GLU A 92 -1.59 -7.56 4.31
CA GLU A 92 -2.58 -7.35 5.35
C GLU A 92 -2.39 -8.40 6.46
N PRO A 93 -1.96 -8.00 7.66
CA PRO A 93 -1.51 -8.95 8.67
C PRO A 93 -2.63 -9.69 9.38
N VAL A 94 -3.84 -9.10 9.55
CA VAL A 94 -4.91 -9.73 10.30
C VAL A 94 -5.40 -11.00 9.61
N THR A 95 -5.72 -10.92 8.31
CA THR A 95 -6.15 -12.10 7.54
C THR A 95 -5.03 -13.12 7.37
N ALA A 96 -3.80 -12.66 7.16
CA ALA A 96 -2.64 -13.53 7.01
C ALA A 96 -2.41 -14.39 8.26
N TRP A 97 -2.41 -13.77 9.44
CA TRP A 97 -2.24 -14.47 10.70
C TRP A 97 -3.47 -15.29 11.09
N SER A 98 -4.69 -14.83 10.75
CA SER A 98 -5.92 -15.61 10.94
C SER A 98 -5.93 -16.87 10.07
N ALA A 99 -5.54 -16.75 8.78
CA ALA A 99 -5.40 -17.88 7.88
C ALA A 99 -4.38 -18.90 8.40
N LYS A 100 -3.20 -18.43 8.84
CA LYS A 100 -2.17 -19.29 9.45
C LYS A 100 -2.69 -19.99 10.71
N ARG A 101 -3.40 -19.29 11.59
CA ARG A 101 -3.99 -19.83 12.81
C ARG A 101 -5.04 -20.92 12.52
N ASN A 102 -5.86 -20.70 11.51
CA ASN A 102 -6.96 -21.58 11.14
C ASN A 102 -6.58 -22.65 10.07
N TRP A 103 -5.29 -22.73 9.70
CA TRP A 103 -4.76 -23.67 8.71
C TRP A 103 -5.40 -23.51 7.32
N VAL A 104 -5.85 -22.29 6.97
CA VAL A 104 -6.42 -21.97 5.66
C VAL A 104 -5.31 -21.66 4.69
N TYR A 105 -5.40 -22.20 3.48
CA TYR A 105 -4.43 -21.91 2.42
C TYR A 105 -4.39 -20.42 2.11
N SER A 106 -3.19 -19.85 2.07
CA SER A 106 -3.03 -18.41 1.91
C SER A 106 -1.95 -18.03 0.90
N VAL A 107 -2.21 -16.93 0.22
CA VAL A 107 -1.35 -16.35 -0.80
C VAL A 107 -1.07 -14.89 -0.46
N ALA A 108 0.20 -14.53 -0.33
CA ALA A 108 0.63 -13.14 -0.30
C ALA A 108 0.82 -12.63 -1.73
N LEU A 109 0.12 -11.56 -2.09
CA LEU A 109 0.22 -10.91 -3.40
C LEU A 109 0.42 -9.41 -3.21
N SER A 110 1.66 -8.95 -3.21
CA SER A 110 1.99 -7.55 -2.89
C SER A 110 3.38 -7.15 -3.40
N ASN A 111 3.66 -5.84 -3.40
CA ASN A 111 5.01 -5.35 -3.65
C ASN A 111 5.98 -5.81 -2.56
N GLN A 112 5.51 -5.91 -1.30
CA GLN A 112 6.32 -6.37 -0.19
C GLN A 112 6.65 -7.86 -0.30
N ALA A 113 5.75 -8.67 -0.86
CA ALA A 113 6.03 -10.08 -1.15
C ALA A 113 7.17 -10.26 -2.16
N ALA A 114 7.39 -9.30 -3.06
CA ALA A 114 8.54 -9.32 -3.97
C ALA A 114 9.88 -9.25 -3.21
N LEU A 115 9.93 -8.56 -2.05
CA LEU A 115 11.15 -8.45 -1.26
C LEU A 115 11.59 -9.78 -0.62
N LEU A 116 10.71 -10.78 -0.58
CA LEU A 116 11.04 -12.14 -0.14
C LEU A 116 11.75 -12.95 -1.24
N ASP A 117 11.62 -12.54 -2.50
CA ASP A 117 12.26 -13.23 -3.61
C ASP A 117 13.76 -12.90 -3.69
N ALA A 118 14.57 -13.91 -4.01
CA ALA A 118 16.02 -13.79 -4.06
C ALA A 118 16.50 -12.95 -5.25
N ASP A 119 15.77 -12.99 -6.36
CA ASP A 119 16.16 -12.31 -7.60
C ASP A 119 15.86 -10.79 -7.55
N VAL A 120 15.04 -10.33 -6.59
CA VAL A 120 14.71 -8.92 -6.45
C VAL A 120 15.89 -8.17 -5.83
N PRO A 121 16.37 -7.09 -6.46
CA PRO A 121 17.44 -6.25 -5.91
C PRO A 121 17.07 -5.71 -4.52
N LYS A 122 17.97 -5.85 -3.58
CA LYS A 122 17.81 -5.40 -2.20
C LYS A 122 18.89 -4.38 -1.84
N PRO A 123 18.61 -3.46 -0.90
CA PRO A 123 19.66 -2.61 -0.35
C PRO A 123 20.80 -3.44 0.25
N ASN A 124 22.03 -2.97 0.11
CA ASN A 124 23.22 -3.64 0.64
C ASN A 124 23.16 -3.84 2.17
N ILE A 125 22.46 -2.95 2.86
CA ILE A 125 22.26 -3.01 4.31
C ILE A 125 20.76 -3.01 4.58
N ILE A 126 20.25 -4.13 5.09
CA ILE A 126 18.88 -4.26 5.60
C ILE A 126 18.99 -4.39 7.12
N SER A 127 18.27 -3.53 7.85
CA SER A 127 18.24 -3.66 9.30
C SER A 127 17.61 -4.99 9.72
N PRO A 128 18.10 -5.64 10.79
CA PRO A 128 17.49 -6.89 11.29
C PRO A 128 15.99 -6.77 11.58
N ILE A 129 15.56 -5.61 12.07
CA ILE A 129 14.14 -5.31 12.33
C ILE A 129 13.34 -5.29 11.02
N SER A 130 13.85 -4.65 9.97
CA SER A 130 13.19 -4.62 8.67
C SER A 130 13.07 -6.02 8.08
N GLN A 131 14.10 -6.83 8.20
CA GLN A 131 14.07 -8.22 7.74
C GLN A 131 13.06 -9.07 8.53
N LEU A 132 12.98 -8.90 9.86
CA LEU A 132 11.99 -9.57 10.70
C LEU A 132 10.57 -9.20 10.30
N ILE A 133 10.32 -7.91 10.02
CA ILE A 133 9.02 -7.41 9.57
C ILE A 133 8.66 -8.02 8.21
N ILE A 134 9.53 -7.94 7.22
CA ILE A 134 9.27 -8.48 5.88
C ILE A 134 8.93 -9.96 5.95
N ASN A 135 9.65 -10.74 6.75
CA ASN A 135 9.48 -12.18 6.84
C ASN A 135 8.22 -12.60 7.60
N ASN A 136 7.75 -11.80 8.57
CA ASN A 136 6.74 -12.26 9.52
C ASN A 136 5.47 -11.41 9.54
N PHE A 137 5.44 -10.24 8.93
CA PHE A 137 4.30 -9.34 9.00
C PHE A 137 3.06 -9.94 8.35
N CYS A 138 3.22 -10.63 7.22
CA CYS A 138 2.14 -11.20 6.45
C CYS A 138 2.50 -12.64 6.01
N PRO A 139 2.42 -13.62 6.93
CA PRO A 139 2.75 -15.00 6.62
C PRO A 139 1.77 -15.58 5.60
N ALA A 140 2.28 -16.40 4.66
CA ALA A 140 1.47 -17.08 3.66
C ALA A 140 2.10 -18.40 3.22
N ASN A 141 1.28 -19.31 2.65
CA ASN A 141 1.75 -20.56 2.06
C ASN A 141 2.52 -20.33 0.75
N LYS A 142 2.08 -19.32 -0.02
CA LYS A 142 2.78 -18.90 -1.25
C LYS A 142 2.89 -17.37 -1.31
N HIS A 143 3.96 -16.91 -1.94
CA HIS A 143 4.25 -15.49 -2.12
C HIS A 143 4.41 -15.21 -3.60
N TYR A 144 3.64 -14.24 -4.10
CA TYR A 144 3.77 -13.67 -5.43
C TYR A 144 4.06 -12.17 -5.31
N GLY A 145 5.19 -11.78 -5.85
CA GLY A 145 5.65 -10.40 -5.78
C GLY A 145 5.08 -9.54 -6.91
N LEU A 146 4.64 -8.34 -6.58
CA LEU A 146 4.36 -7.30 -7.59
C LEU A 146 5.64 -6.48 -7.76
N PHE A 147 6.24 -6.56 -8.95
CA PHE A 147 7.53 -5.92 -9.23
C PHE A 147 7.58 -5.38 -10.66
N TYR A 148 8.40 -4.37 -10.90
CA TYR A 148 8.46 -3.67 -12.19
C TYR A 148 9.22 -4.44 -13.29
N GLN A 149 9.86 -5.57 -12.94
CA GLN A 149 10.52 -6.48 -13.85
C GLN A 149 10.07 -7.91 -13.57
N LYS A 150 9.82 -8.67 -14.64
CA LYS A 150 9.48 -10.09 -14.52
C LYS A 150 10.78 -10.92 -14.50
N LEU A 151 11.41 -11.01 -13.33
CA LEU A 151 12.68 -11.74 -13.15
C LEU A 151 12.47 -13.25 -13.13
N ASN A 152 11.32 -13.71 -12.63
CA ASN A 152 10.96 -15.14 -12.58
C ASN A 152 9.43 -15.35 -12.59
N SER A 153 8.98 -16.60 -12.42
CA SER A 153 7.56 -16.98 -12.48
C SER A 153 6.73 -16.57 -11.24
N LYS A 154 7.37 -16.10 -10.17
CA LYS A 154 6.69 -15.62 -8.95
C LYS A 154 6.53 -14.11 -8.91
N LEU A 155 7.11 -13.40 -9.88
CA LEU A 155 7.06 -11.95 -9.98
C LEU A 155 6.16 -11.52 -11.13
N TYR A 156 5.26 -10.61 -10.83
CA TYR A 156 4.26 -10.07 -11.75
C TYR A 156 4.35 -8.55 -11.79
N TYR A 157 3.98 -7.95 -12.92
CA TYR A 157 3.84 -6.50 -12.98
C TYR A 157 2.71 -6.03 -12.06
N PRO A 158 2.88 -4.89 -11.38
CA PRO A 158 1.79 -4.28 -10.62
C PRO A 158 0.58 -4.04 -11.54
N PRO A 159 -0.64 -4.37 -11.08
CA PRO A 159 -1.83 -4.12 -11.88
C PRO A 159 -2.01 -2.62 -12.09
N VAL A 160 -2.26 -2.23 -13.33
CA VAL A 160 -2.61 -0.87 -13.73
C VAL A 160 -4.10 -0.85 -14.01
N ARG A 161 -4.83 0.07 -13.39
CA ARG A 161 -6.28 0.19 -13.56
C ARG A 161 -6.64 0.41 -15.04
N ASP A 162 -7.72 -0.23 -15.48
CA ASP A 162 -8.15 -0.14 -16.89
C ASP A 162 -8.49 1.28 -17.33
N VAL A 163 -8.98 2.11 -16.41
CA VAL A 163 -9.21 3.54 -16.68
C VAL A 163 -7.89 4.26 -17.01
N ILE A 164 -6.79 3.89 -16.36
CA ILE A 164 -5.47 4.48 -16.63
C ILE A 164 -4.89 3.97 -17.95
N LYS A 165 -5.03 2.66 -18.23
CA LYS A 165 -4.56 2.08 -19.51
C LYS A 165 -5.21 2.72 -20.75
N LYS A 166 -6.45 3.22 -20.61
CA LYS A 166 -7.19 3.86 -21.70
C LYS A 166 -6.80 5.33 -21.93
N LEU A 167 -6.07 5.94 -20.99
CA LEU A 167 -5.60 7.31 -21.16
C LEU A 167 -4.57 7.39 -22.28
N LYS A 168 -4.64 8.48 -23.03
CA LYS A 168 -3.60 8.85 -24.00
C LYS A 168 -2.64 9.80 -23.29
N PRO A 169 -1.41 9.39 -23.03
CA PRO A 169 -0.43 10.29 -22.40
C PRO A 169 -0.10 11.46 -23.34
N THR A 170 0.13 12.61 -22.75
CA THR A 170 0.60 13.81 -23.46
C THR A 170 1.81 14.35 -22.71
N ASP A 171 2.75 14.93 -23.45
CA ASP A 171 3.87 15.64 -22.86
C ASP A 171 3.40 17.02 -22.42
N GLY A 172 3.54 17.30 -21.13
CA GLY A 172 3.23 18.59 -20.53
C GLY A 172 4.48 19.43 -20.31
N SER A 173 4.30 20.70 -19.96
CA SER A 173 5.39 21.63 -19.62
C SER A 173 5.83 21.57 -18.15
N HIS A 174 5.31 20.60 -17.39
CA HIS A 174 5.56 20.48 -15.95
C HIS A 174 5.95 19.05 -15.55
N TYR A 175 6.64 18.94 -14.44
CA TYR A 175 6.89 17.67 -13.77
C TYR A 175 5.91 17.46 -12.62
N VAL A 176 5.45 16.23 -12.44
CA VAL A 176 4.52 15.84 -11.38
C VAL A 176 5.27 15.27 -10.19
N VAL A 177 4.92 15.72 -8.99
CA VAL A 177 5.49 15.23 -7.72
C VAL A 177 4.38 14.73 -6.80
N TYR A 178 4.51 13.48 -6.37
CA TYR A 178 3.63 12.87 -5.37
C TYR A 178 4.48 12.18 -4.30
N LEU A 179 4.67 12.86 -3.17
CA LEU A 179 5.45 12.37 -2.02
C LEU A 179 4.60 12.46 -0.74
N PRO A 180 3.61 11.56 -0.57
CA PRO A 180 2.55 11.69 0.44
C PRO A 180 3.02 11.63 1.90
N PHE A 181 4.25 11.19 2.14
CA PHE A 181 4.83 11.09 3.49
C PHE A 181 5.75 12.25 3.86
N TYR A 182 5.94 13.22 2.95
CA TYR A 182 6.69 14.44 3.22
C TYR A 182 5.75 15.62 3.42
N SER A 183 6.16 16.57 4.28
CA SER A 183 5.39 17.82 4.42
C SER A 183 5.48 18.65 3.15
N THR A 184 4.39 19.33 2.80
CA THR A 184 4.31 20.17 1.60
C THR A 184 5.36 21.27 1.61
N GLU A 185 5.61 21.92 2.77
CA GLU A 185 6.62 22.96 2.93
C GLU A 185 8.03 22.46 2.58
N LYS A 186 8.36 21.22 2.97
CA LYS A 186 9.67 20.62 2.66
C LYS A 186 9.82 20.37 1.17
N ILE A 187 8.76 19.88 0.52
CA ILE A 187 8.71 19.66 -0.93
C ILE A 187 8.88 20.99 -1.66
N LEU A 188 8.08 21.99 -1.31
CA LEU A 188 8.13 23.33 -1.91
C LEU A 188 9.54 23.94 -1.80
N LYS A 189 10.11 23.96 -0.60
CA LYS A 189 11.46 24.50 -0.36
C LYS A 189 12.51 23.86 -1.27
N HIS A 190 12.39 22.57 -1.56
CA HIS A 190 13.33 21.87 -2.43
C HIS A 190 13.07 22.18 -3.90
N LEU A 191 11.80 22.13 -4.34
CA LEU A 191 11.44 22.29 -5.75
C LEU A 191 11.65 23.72 -6.25
N GLN A 192 11.48 24.72 -5.40
CA GLN A 192 11.73 26.14 -5.72
C GLN A 192 13.19 26.44 -6.08
N THR A 193 14.14 25.58 -5.72
CA THR A 193 15.55 25.75 -6.13
C THR A 193 15.76 25.49 -7.63
N PHE A 194 14.78 24.92 -8.33
CA PHE A 194 14.80 24.64 -9.77
C PHE A 194 13.97 25.71 -10.52
N GLU A 195 14.43 26.92 -10.56
CA GLU A 195 13.69 28.12 -11.03
C GLU A 195 13.06 27.97 -12.43
N ASN A 196 13.74 27.27 -13.34
CA ASN A 196 13.32 27.09 -14.74
C ASN A 196 12.39 25.89 -14.95
N THR A 197 11.93 25.24 -13.88
CA THR A 197 11.10 24.04 -13.96
C THR A 197 9.72 24.33 -13.36
N GLN A 198 8.66 23.99 -14.08
CA GLN A 198 7.30 24.03 -13.54
C GLN A 198 6.97 22.70 -12.84
N TRP A 199 6.41 22.79 -11.66
CA TRP A 199 6.09 21.62 -10.82
C TRP A 199 4.60 21.57 -10.50
N LEU A 200 4.00 20.38 -10.63
CA LEU A 200 2.66 20.05 -10.14
C LEU A 200 2.80 19.06 -8.96
N VAL A 201 2.44 19.51 -7.78
CA VAL A 201 2.59 18.73 -6.54
C VAL A 201 1.21 18.28 -6.04
N PHE A 202 0.95 16.98 -5.97
CA PHE A 202 -0.20 16.45 -5.27
C PHE A 202 0.10 16.25 -3.79
N SER A 203 -0.68 16.91 -2.93
CA SER A 203 -0.47 16.92 -1.48
C SER A 203 -1.69 16.47 -0.69
N LYS A 204 -1.48 15.54 0.24
CA LYS A 204 -2.48 15.14 1.25
C LYS A 204 -2.83 16.24 2.26
N HIS A 205 -1.97 17.26 2.37
CA HIS A 205 -2.10 18.31 3.36
C HIS A 205 -2.75 19.58 2.78
N ALA A 206 -2.90 19.64 1.45
CA ALA A 206 -3.62 20.72 0.80
C ALA A 206 -5.12 20.45 0.83
N THR A 207 -5.89 21.48 1.18
CA THR A 207 -7.37 21.46 1.14
C THR A 207 -7.94 22.21 -0.06
N GLN A 208 -7.09 22.97 -0.74
CA GLN A 208 -7.42 23.72 -1.97
C GLN A 208 -6.16 23.87 -2.82
N SER A 209 -6.37 24.07 -4.11
CA SER A 209 -5.28 24.34 -5.05
C SER A 209 -4.66 25.71 -4.80
N TYR A 210 -3.35 25.82 -4.91
CA TYR A 210 -2.62 27.08 -4.83
C TYR A 210 -1.28 27.00 -5.55
N SER A 211 -0.70 28.18 -5.88
CA SER A 211 0.63 28.27 -6.46
C SER A 211 1.58 29.03 -5.53
N ASN A 212 2.83 28.60 -5.53
CA ASN A 212 3.92 29.25 -4.81
C ASN A 212 5.18 29.22 -5.71
N GLY A 213 5.45 30.37 -6.36
CA GLY A 213 6.49 30.48 -7.38
C GLY A 213 6.22 29.56 -8.57
N ASN A 214 7.18 28.72 -8.90
CA ASN A 214 7.13 27.76 -10.00
C ASN A 214 6.48 26.41 -9.61
N VAL A 215 5.86 26.32 -8.43
CA VAL A 215 5.21 25.11 -7.94
C VAL A 215 3.70 25.34 -7.79
N HIS A 216 2.92 24.53 -8.48
CA HIS A 216 1.47 24.44 -8.31
C HIS A 216 1.13 23.24 -7.43
N VAL A 217 0.32 23.45 -6.39
CA VAL A 217 -0.08 22.43 -5.42
C VAL A 217 -1.55 22.11 -5.60
N GLU A 218 -1.85 20.85 -5.78
CA GLU A 218 -3.21 20.30 -5.86
C GLU A 218 -3.51 19.41 -4.64
N PRO A 219 -4.73 19.48 -4.09
CA PRO A 219 -5.19 18.47 -3.15
C PRO A 219 -5.28 17.11 -3.84
N ILE A 220 -5.33 16.04 -3.05
CA ILE A 220 -5.64 14.70 -3.55
C ILE A 220 -7.14 14.54 -3.48
N ASP A 221 -7.78 14.55 -4.64
CA ASP A 221 -9.21 14.24 -4.78
C ASP A 221 -9.44 12.75 -5.02
N GLU A 222 -10.66 12.27 -4.68
CA GLU A 222 -11.10 10.87 -4.86
C GLU A 222 -11.27 10.47 -6.35
#